data_697b007794a425d280da696c6fabab4d
#
_entry.id   697b007794a425d280da696c6fabab4d
#
_cell.length_a   1.000
_cell.length_b   1.000
_cell.length_c   1.000
_cell.angle_alpha   90.00
_cell.angle_beta   90.00
_cell.angle_gamma   90.00
#
_symmetry.space_group_name_H-M   'P 1'
#
loop_
_entity.id
_entity.type
_entity.pdbx_description
1 polymer ?
#
loop_
_entity_poly.entity_id
_entity_poly.type
_entity_poly.pdbx_seq_one_letter_code
_entity_poly.pdbx_strand_id
1 'polypeptide(L)'
;MKSNKLIPRLLCVLIALTLVLCTLVGCSSSGKTLMSIGKQTLSVNMYELLLSRMKGTLAYNDYPVDSDDFWNTITSTQGATHNDYFTLSIQQEAKMMLIKLYLFEEKYHLTLPDSYYEKIDEYINDTLTYLHNGSKTEFNQALSEYGVNMNMLRENYVIEDKIDYLKSHLSSLTSDTAREEYYRDNYVRFRQILLPLYQYLYEMDEFGDTIYFKDEFSDRISYDTKGETRVGTDGKTVTDKNGDIVYYTEDGHIAYNKKSGVIRGIDKDNDGYTDYEMMDEDGAEAVAKLATDLTELIVAGDFSTFEDYGSDLCEQEIWNAYPNGMYINLEKNYPVAYIDDMQKALKTMKDGDVAMIESDNAYHLIMKYPLDEGGYKNKDNQDWFEEFEDEMITEILDGMCQEYLDDVVVDNKVLATAKDMKSIGANKDY
;
A
#
# COMPACT_ATOMS: atom_id res chain seq x y z
N MET A 1 68.96 -45.41 -0.67
CA MET A 1 67.61 -45.13 -0.08
C MET A 1 66.96 -43.99 -0.84
N LYS A 2 66.02 -44.28 -1.77
CA LYS A 2 65.23 -43.24 -2.42
C LYS A 2 64.00 -42.97 -1.60
N SER A 3 63.97 -41.84 -0.93
CA SER A 3 62.92 -41.37 -0.07
C SER A 3 61.62 -41.22 -0.92
N ASN A 4 60.54 -41.89 -0.51
CA ASN A 4 59.21 -41.85 -1.07
C ASN A 4 58.58 -40.45 -0.91
N LYS A 5 58.84 -39.53 -1.85
CA LYS A 5 58.18 -38.22 -1.93
C LYS A 5 56.79 -38.29 -2.58
N LEU A 6 56.29 -39.51 -2.87
CA LEU A 6 54.96 -39.71 -3.46
C LEU A 6 53.82 -39.61 -2.44
N ILE A 7 54.04 -40.07 -1.20
CA ILE A 7 53.01 -40.09 -0.15
C ILE A 7 52.52 -38.70 0.24
N PRO A 8 53.38 -37.67 0.50
CA PRO A 8 52.91 -36.35 0.86
C PRO A 8 52.21 -35.63 -0.32
N ARG A 9 52.59 -35.91 -1.58
CA ARG A 9 51.91 -35.34 -2.75
C ARG A 9 50.52 -35.94 -2.98
N LEU A 10 50.39 -37.27 -2.76
CA LEU A 10 49.06 -37.94 -2.82
C LEU A 10 48.13 -37.44 -1.73
N LEU A 11 48.65 -37.21 -0.51
CA LEU A 11 47.91 -36.69 0.63
C LEU A 11 47.44 -35.24 0.37
N CYS A 12 48.28 -34.38 -0.20
CA CYS A 12 47.90 -33.02 -0.57
C CYS A 12 46.84 -32.97 -1.69
N VAL A 13 46.92 -33.88 -2.69
CA VAL A 13 45.90 -33.99 -3.73
C VAL A 13 44.59 -34.55 -3.17
N LEU A 14 44.64 -35.50 -2.22
CA LEU A 14 43.44 -36.03 -1.57
C LEU A 14 42.76 -34.95 -0.68
N ILE A 15 43.55 -34.16 0.06
CA ILE A 15 43.04 -33.04 0.88
C ILE A 15 42.50 -31.94 -0.01
N ALA A 16 43.13 -31.61 -1.14
CA ALA A 16 42.61 -30.65 -2.09
C ALA A 16 41.33 -31.16 -2.76
N LEU A 17 41.24 -32.47 -3.08
CA LEU A 17 40.02 -33.06 -3.64
C LEU A 17 38.87 -33.11 -2.62
N THR A 18 39.17 -33.40 -1.35
CA THR A 18 38.18 -33.35 -0.27
C THR A 18 37.72 -31.92 0.03
N LEU A 19 38.60 -30.90 -0.02
CA LEU A 19 38.22 -29.50 0.12
C LEU A 19 37.35 -29.02 -1.07
N VAL A 20 37.66 -29.43 -2.31
CA VAL A 20 36.81 -29.14 -3.47
C VAL A 20 35.51 -29.92 -3.40
N LEU A 21 35.49 -31.16 -2.88
CA LEU A 21 34.24 -31.90 -2.66
C LEU A 21 33.41 -31.30 -1.50
N CYS A 22 34.06 -30.76 -0.45
CA CYS A 22 33.35 -30.07 0.63
C CYS A 22 32.74 -28.75 0.20
N THR A 23 33.28 -28.04 -0.80
CA THR A 23 32.68 -26.86 -1.39
C THR A 23 31.52 -27.19 -2.36
N LEU A 24 31.43 -28.47 -2.83
CA LEU A 24 30.33 -28.97 -3.65
C LEU A 24 29.23 -29.67 -2.83
N VAL A 25 29.41 -29.90 -1.53
CA VAL A 25 28.45 -30.59 -0.64
C VAL A 25 27.70 -29.60 0.26
N GLY A 26 27.92 -28.29 0.08
CA GLY A 26 27.24 -27.24 0.84
C GLY A 26 25.75 -27.01 0.48
N CYS A 27 25.14 -27.83 -0.38
CA CYS A 27 23.77 -27.60 -0.86
C CYS A 27 22.85 -28.83 -0.82
N SER A 28 22.90 -29.66 0.22
CA SER A 28 21.99 -30.82 0.23
C SER A 28 20.72 -30.65 1.07
N SER A 29 20.53 -29.50 1.72
CA SER A 29 19.31 -29.21 2.51
C SER A 29 18.26 -28.39 1.76
N SER A 30 18.59 -27.75 0.65
CA SER A 30 17.72 -26.81 -0.06
C SER A 30 16.93 -27.41 -1.25
N GLY A 31 17.03 -28.71 -1.49
CA GLY A 31 16.36 -29.35 -2.62
C GLY A 31 17.14 -29.24 -3.93
N LYS A 32 16.47 -29.65 -5.05
CA LYS A 32 17.06 -29.58 -6.39
C LYS A 32 17.08 -28.13 -6.89
N THR A 33 18.13 -27.77 -7.64
CA THR A 33 18.17 -26.49 -8.35
C THR A 33 17.04 -26.41 -9.38
N LEU A 34 16.20 -25.40 -9.25
CA LEU A 34 15.08 -25.11 -10.15
C LEU A 34 15.46 -24.07 -11.23
N MET A 35 16.13 -23.00 -10.81
CA MET A 35 16.53 -21.91 -11.68
C MET A 35 17.97 -21.52 -11.42
N SER A 36 18.67 -20.99 -12.44
CA SER A 36 20.03 -20.47 -12.27
C SER A 36 20.34 -19.33 -13.25
N ILE A 37 21.22 -18.42 -12.82
CA ILE A 37 21.84 -17.37 -13.65
C ILE A 37 23.26 -17.13 -13.10
N GLY A 38 24.29 -17.14 -13.96
CA GLY A 38 25.67 -17.04 -13.48
C GLY A 38 25.97 -18.10 -12.43
N LYS A 39 26.37 -17.67 -11.25
CA LYS A 39 26.62 -18.55 -10.09
C LYS A 39 25.41 -18.66 -9.16
N GLN A 40 24.39 -17.84 -9.36
CA GLN A 40 23.21 -17.81 -8.51
C GLN A 40 22.27 -18.96 -8.86
N THR A 41 21.69 -19.58 -7.85
CA THR A 41 20.76 -20.70 -8.01
C THR A 41 19.58 -20.53 -7.05
N LEU A 42 18.40 -20.92 -7.53
CA LEU A 42 17.18 -21.04 -6.73
C LEU A 42 16.76 -22.51 -6.66
N SER A 43 16.53 -23.02 -5.46
CA SER A 43 16.05 -24.39 -5.27
C SER A 43 14.54 -24.49 -5.42
N VAL A 44 14.03 -25.70 -5.70
CA VAL A 44 12.59 -25.99 -5.71
C VAL A 44 11.92 -25.67 -4.38
N ASN A 45 12.59 -25.93 -3.27
CA ASN A 45 12.03 -25.67 -1.94
C ASN A 45 11.91 -24.17 -1.65
N MET A 46 12.88 -23.36 -2.08
CA MET A 46 12.78 -21.90 -1.97
C MET A 46 11.66 -21.35 -2.85
N TYR A 47 11.49 -21.88 -4.04
CA TYR A 47 10.36 -21.55 -4.91
C TYR A 47 9.00 -21.92 -4.25
N GLU A 48 8.91 -23.10 -3.63
CA GLU A 48 7.71 -23.51 -2.90
C GLU A 48 7.45 -22.63 -1.66
N LEU A 49 8.49 -22.10 -1.00
CA LEU A 49 8.33 -21.08 0.03
C LEU A 49 7.69 -19.80 -0.50
N LEU A 50 8.11 -19.30 -1.66
CA LEU A 50 7.49 -18.12 -2.29
C LEU A 50 6.02 -18.37 -2.62
N LEU A 51 5.68 -19.54 -3.20
CA LEU A 51 4.29 -19.94 -3.45
C LEU A 51 3.47 -19.95 -2.15
N SER A 52 4.02 -20.53 -1.07
CA SER A 52 3.32 -20.65 0.21
C SER A 52 3.05 -19.27 0.84
N ARG A 53 4.00 -18.35 0.75
CA ARG A 53 3.86 -16.96 1.24
C ARG A 53 2.79 -16.20 0.45
N MET A 54 2.80 -16.29 -0.89
CA MET A 54 1.75 -15.69 -1.71
C MET A 54 0.36 -16.23 -1.34
N LYS A 55 0.23 -17.55 -1.16
CA LYS A 55 -1.03 -18.15 -0.72
C LYS A 55 -1.44 -17.67 0.67
N GLY A 56 -0.47 -17.48 1.58
CA GLY A 56 -0.68 -16.88 2.90
C GLY A 56 -1.21 -15.44 2.81
N THR A 57 -0.61 -14.63 1.96
CA THR A 57 -1.05 -13.25 1.69
C THR A 57 -2.48 -13.21 1.13
N LEU A 58 -2.81 -14.10 0.18
CA LEU A 58 -4.18 -14.20 -0.32
C LEU A 58 -5.16 -14.59 0.79
N ALA A 59 -4.78 -15.54 1.66
CA ALA A 59 -5.61 -15.94 2.80
C ALA A 59 -5.79 -14.82 3.84
N TYR A 60 -4.78 -13.99 4.05
CA TYR A 60 -4.85 -12.82 4.92
C TYR A 60 -5.82 -11.76 4.38
N ASN A 61 -5.91 -11.64 3.05
CA ASN A 61 -6.85 -10.75 2.37
C ASN A 61 -8.21 -11.42 2.08
N ASP A 62 -8.60 -12.40 2.88
CA ASP A 62 -9.90 -13.08 2.84
C ASP A 62 -10.25 -13.80 1.53
N TYR A 63 -9.26 -14.08 0.66
CA TYR A 63 -9.51 -14.94 -0.50
C TYR A 63 -9.75 -16.39 -0.06
N PRO A 64 -10.70 -17.11 -0.68
CA PRO A 64 -11.05 -18.48 -0.28
C PRO A 64 -10.02 -19.51 -0.78
N VAL A 65 -8.76 -19.39 -0.32
CA VAL A 65 -7.61 -20.18 -0.78
C VAL A 65 -7.71 -21.69 -0.49
N ASP A 66 -8.64 -22.10 0.38
CA ASP A 66 -8.91 -23.50 0.70
C ASP A 66 -9.96 -24.12 -0.23
N SER A 67 -10.57 -23.31 -1.12
CA SER A 67 -11.59 -23.74 -2.08
C SER A 67 -10.96 -24.17 -3.40
N ASP A 68 -11.24 -25.41 -3.81
CA ASP A 68 -10.88 -25.89 -5.15
C ASP A 68 -11.53 -25.07 -6.26
N ASP A 69 -12.76 -24.59 -6.04
CA ASP A 69 -13.49 -23.78 -7.01
C ASP A 69 -12.80 -22.44 -7.27
N PHE A 70 -12.24 -21.81 -6.22
CA PHE A 70 -11.46 -20.59 -6.37
C PHE A 70 -10.28 -20.83 -7.32
N TRP A 71 -9.49 -21.87 -7.09
CA TRP A 71 -8.31 -22.14 -7.91
C TRP A 71 -8.64 -22.56 -9.35
N ASN A 72 -9.79 -23.16 -9.57
CA ASN A 72 -10.25 -23.59 -10.90
C ASN A 72 -11.04 -22.50 -11.64
N THR A 73 -11.32 -21.35 -11.01
CA THR A 73 -11.99 -20.21 -11.66
C THR A 73 -11.14 -19.69 -12.81
N ILE A 74 -11.76 -19.57 -13.99
CA ILE A 74 -11.10 -19.06 -15.21
C ILE A 74 -11.02 -17.53 -15.13
N THR A 75 -9.81 -16.99 -15.26
CA THR A 75 -9.52 -15.56 -15.15
C THR A 75 -9.21 -14.90 -16.48
N SER A 76 -9.03 -15.66 -17.56
CA SER A 76 -8.66 -15.13 -18.84
C SER A 76 -9.48 -15.71 -19.97
N THR A 77 -9.59 -14.97 -21.09
CA THR A 77 -10.22 -15.43 -22.34
C THR A 77 -9.50 -16.63 -22.98
N GLN A 78 -8.26 -16.91 -22.52
CA GLN A 78 -7.44 -18.04 -23.01
C GLN A 78 -7.62 -19.30 -22.11
N GLY A 79 -8.47 -19.23 -21.08
CA GLY A 79 -8.80 -20.35 -20.22
C GLY A 79 -7.82 -20.57 -19.05
N ALA A 80 -6.92 -19.63 -18.75
CA ALA A 80 -6.05 -19.71 -17.59
C ALA A 80 -6.88 -19.58 -16.30
N THR A 81 -6.59 -20.43 -15.31
CA THR A 81 -7.25 -20.43 -14.00
C THR A 81 -6.51 -19.51 -13.02
N HIS A 82 -7.11 -19.23 -11.84
CA HIS A 82 -6.41 -18.57 -10.75
C HIS A 82 -5.11 -19.32 -10.38
N ASN A 83 -5.16 -20.66 -10.34
CA ASN A 83 -3.97 -21.47 -10.08
C ASN A 83 -2.85 -21.19 -11.10
N ASP A 84 -3.19 -21.17 -12.40
CA ASP A 84 -2.22 -20.91 -13.45
C ASP A 84 -1.67 -19.49 -13.34
N TYR A 85 -2.54 -18.50 -13.16
CA TYR A 85 -2.17 -17.09 -13.07
C TYR A 85 -1.18 -16.84 -11.93
N PHE A 86 -1.53 -17.22 -10.69
CA PHE A 86 -0.67 -16.98 -9.54
C PHE A 86 0.61 -17.85 -9.57
N THR A 87 0.53 -19.09 -10.07
CA THR A 87 1.73 -19.93 -10.20
C THR A 87 2.72 -19.32 -11.19
N LEU A 88 2.25 -18.81 -12.32
CA LEU A 88 3.10 -18.14 -13.31
C LEU A 88 3.65 -16.81 -12.78
N SER A 89 2.86 -16.05 -12.04
CA SER A 89 3.32 -14.82 -11.39
C SER A 89 4.49 -15.09 -10.44
N ILE A 90 4.39 -16.11 -9.59
CA ILE A 90 5.48 -16.47 -8.68
C ILE A 90 6.69 -17.04 -9.43
N GLN A 91 6.50 -17.74 -10.56
CA GLN A 91 7.64 -18.13 -11.39
C GLN A 91 8.40 -16.91 -11.93
N GLN A 92 7.69 -15.88 -12.35
CA GLN A 92 8.29 -14.66 -12.83
C GLN A 92 9.00 -13.90 -11.69
N GLU A 93 8.36 -13.78 -10.54
CA GLU A 93 8.94 -13.19 -9.34
C GLU A 93 10.23 -13.90 -8.89
N ALA A 94 10.21 -15.23 -8.90
CA ALA A 94 11.39 -16.05 -8.60
C ALA A 94 12.55 -15.81 -9.56
N LYS A 95 12.28 -15.61 -10.86
CA LYS A 95 13.30 -15.22 -11.83
C LYS A 95 13.86 -13.82 -11.54
N MET A 96 12.97 -12.85 -11.27
CA MET A 96 13.37 -11.48 -10.94
C MET A 96 14.23 -11.45 -9.66
N MET A 97 13.82 -12.18 -8.62
CA MET A 97 14.59 -12.32 -7.38
C MET A 97 15.99 -12.89 -7.66
N LEU A 98 16.09 -13.94 -8.49
CA LEU A 98 17.36 -14.56 -8.83
C LEU A 98 18.27 -13.61 -9.64
N ILE A 99 17.70 -12.81 -10.54
CA ILE A 99 18.44 -11.79 -11.29
C ILE A 99 18.91 -10.67 -10.34
N LYS A 100 18.06 -10.23 -9.38
CA LYS A 100 18.44 -9.23 -8.37
C LYS A 100 19.65 -9.71 -7.54
N LEU A 101 19.70 -11.00 -7.18
CA LEU A 101 20.88 -11.59 -6.53
C LEU A 101 22.11 -11.61 -7.44
N TYR A 102 21.92 -11.94 -8.73
CA TYR A 102 23.01 -11.90 -9.70
C TYR A 102 23.56 -10.47 -9.88
N LEU A 103 22.68 -9.47 -9.94
CA LEU A 103 23.08 -8.06 -9.95
C LEU A 103 23.86 -7.70 -8.68
N PHE A 104 23.36 -8.06 -7.49
CA PHE A 104 24.00 -7.78 -6.23
C PHE A 104 25.42 -8.37 -6.17
N GLU A 105 25.58 -9.67 -6.42
CA GLU A 105 26.85 -10.37 -6.17
C GLU A 105 27.81 -10.30 -7.36
N GLU A 106 27.32 -10.48 -8.58
CA GLU A 106 28.18 -10.68 -9.77
C GLU A 106 28.36 -9.44 -10.63
N LYS A 107 27.39 -8.49 -10.59
CA LYS A 107 27.52 -7.24 -11.36
C LYS A 107 28.03 -6.09 -10.51
N TYR A 108 27.45 -5.89 -9.35
CA TYR A 108 27.85 -4.79 -8.44
C TYR A 108 28.89 -5.23 -7.40
N HIS A 109 29.16 -6.54 -7.25
CA HIS A 109 30.11 -7.08 -6.26
C HIS A 109 29.83 -6.60 -4.83
N LEU A 110 28.55 -6.49 -4.47
CA LEU A 110 28.13 -6.04 -3.14
C LEU A 110 28.25 -7.18 -2.12
N THR A 111 28.36 -6.79 -0.88
CA THR A 111 28.36 -7.70 0.28
C THR A 111 27.55 -7.07 1.38
N LEU A 112 26.67 -7.84 2.00
CA LEU A 112 25.92 -7.36 3.18
C LEU A 112 26.88 -7.13 4.34
N PRO A 113 26.75 -6.01 5.08
CA PRO A 113 27.42 -5.82 6.37
C PRO A 113 27.01 -6.87 7.39
N ASP A 114 27.91 -7.23 8.31
CA ASP A 114 27.67 -8.23 9.35
C ASP A 114 26.43 -7.93 10.21
N SER A 115 26.12 -6.66 10.42
CA SER A 115 24.94 -6.22 11.18
C SER A 115 23.60 -6.69 10.61
N TYR A 116 23.51 -6.97 9.31
CA TYR A 116 22.30 -7.57 8.72
C TYR A 116 22.13 -9.02 9.15
N TYR A 117 23.20 -9.80 9.10
CA TYR A 117 23.17 -11.19 9.57
C TYR A 117 22.83 -11.29 11.05
N GLU A 118 23.33 -10.37 11.89
CA GLU A 118 23.02 -10.30 13.32
C GLU A 118 21.52 -10.05 13.55
N LYS A 119 20.91 -9.11 12.82
CA LYS A 119 19.47 -8.84 12.90
C LYS A 119 18.61 -10.03 12.46
N ILE A 120 18.98 -10.68 11.35
CA ILE A 120 18.29 -11.88 10.87
C ILE A 120 18.35 -12.99 11.94
N ASP A 121 19.53 -13.20 12.54
CA ASP A 121 19.72 -14.22 13.58
C ASP A 121 18.91 -13.88 14.85
N GLU A 122 18.81 -12.61 15.23
CA GLU A 122 17.95 -12.12 16.30
C GLU A 122 16.49 -12.41 15.99
N TYR A 123 15.98 -12.01 14.81
CA TYR A 123 14.61 -12.27 14.39
C TYR A 123 14.25 -13.76 14.38
N ILE A 124 15.12 -14.62 13.85
CA ILE A 124 14.93 -16.08 13.86
C ILE A 124 14.88 -16.61 15.29
N ASN A 125 15.74 -16.12 16.20
CA ASN A 125 15.76 -16.52 17.60
C ASN A 125 14.52 -16.05 18.36
N ASP A 126 14.03 -14.86 18.06
CA ASP A 126 12.79 -14.34 18.63
C ASP A 126 11.59 -15.17 18.18
N THR A 127 11.48 -15.46 16.88
CA THR A 127 10.45 -16.35 16.34
C THR A 127 10.51 -17.73 17.01
N LEU A 128 11.72 -18.31 17.13
CA LEU A 128 11.95 -19.58 17.81
C LEU A 128 11.47 -19.52 19.28
N THR A 129 11.75 -18.44 19.97
CA THR A 129 11.45 -18.28 21.39
C THR A 129 9.95 -18.04 21.63
N TYR A 130 9.35 -17.11 20.90
CA TYR A 130 7.97 -16.68 21.14
C TYR A 130 6.93 -17.63 20.54
N LEU A 131 7.17 -18.17 19.34
CA LEU A 131 6.22 -19.05 18.68
C LEU A 131 6.45 -20.54 18.93
N HIS A 132 7.68 -20.93 19.26
CA HIS A 132 8.06 -22.35 19.40
C HIS A 132 8.71 -22.69 20.74
N ASN A 133 8.57 -21.84 21.77
CA ASN A 133 9.10 -22.05 23.12
C ASN A 133 10.59 -22.43 23.14
N GLY A 134 11.40 -21.93 22.22
CA GLY A 134 12.80 -22.26 22.05
C GLY A 134 13.10 -23.64 21.43
N SER A 135 12.07 -24.36 20.96
CA SER A 135 12.20 -25.70 20.38
C SER A 135 12.53 -25.66 18.89
N LYS A 136 13.81 -25.82 18.53
CA LYS A 136 14.24 -25.93 17.11
C LYS A 136 13.54 -27.08 16.36
N THR A 137 13.16 -28.15 17.06
CA THR A 137 12.48 -29.30 16.48
C THR A 137 11.06 -28.91 16.06
N GLU A 138 10.31 -28.26 16.95
CA GLU A 138 8.94 -27.79 16.65
C GLU A 138 8.96 -26.73 15.53
N PHE A 139 9.90 -25.78 15.57
CA PHE A 139 10.04 -24.78 14.53
C PHE A 139 10.33 -25.41 13.16
N ASN A 140 11.31 -26.32 13.07
CA ASN A 140 11.57 -27.02 11.81
C ASN A 140 10.40 -27.93 11.37
N GLN A 141 9.63 -28.48 12.29
CA GLN A 141 8.44 -29.24 11.97
C GLN A 141 7.36 -28.33 11.33
N ALA A 142 7.09 -27.16 11.90
CA ALA A 142 6.17 -26.18 11.32
C ALA A 142 6.64 -25.73 9.93
N LEU A 143 7.91 -25.36 9.78
CA LEU A 143 8.49 -24.97 8.48
C LEU A 143 8.46 -26.09 7.44
N SER A 144 8.49 -27.36 7.85
CA SER A 144 8.47 -28.49 6.92
C SER A 144 7.16 -28.62 6.15
N GLU A 145 6.06 -28.03 6.63
CA GLU A 145 4.77 -27.95 5.92
C GLU A 145 4.91 -27.13 4.63
N TYR A 146 5.83 -26.17 4.61
CA TYR A 146 6.16 -25.32 3.46
C TYR A 146 7.39 -25.82 2.68
N GLY A 147 7.91 -27.00 3.01
CA GLY A 147 9.07 -27.61 2.36
C GLY A 147 10.42 -27.01 2.74
N VAL A 148 10.49 -26.20 3.79
CA VAL A 148 11.72 -25.50 4.23
C VAL A 148 12.08 -25.82 5.68
N ASN A 149 13.22 -25.31 6.14
CA ASN A 149 13.71 -25.39 7.51
C ASN A 149 14.27 -24.03 7.94
N MET A 150 14.67 -23.89 9.22
CA MET A 150 15.22 -22.64 9.75
C MET A 150 16.39 -22.07 8.93
N ASN A 151 17.28 -22.92 8.40
CA ASN A 151 18.40 -22.42 7.60
C ASN A 151 17.94 -21.84 6.28
N MET A 152 16.93 -22.45 5.64
CA MET A 152 16.37 -21.95 4.39
C MET A 152 15.52 -20.69 4.62
N LEU A 153 14.79 -20.62 5.71
CA LEU A 153 14.08 -19.39 6.09
C LEU A 153 15.09 -18.24 6.33
N ARG A 154 16.19 -18.54 7.06
CA ARG A 154 17.29 -17.59 7.23
C ARG A 154 17.90 -17.15 5.89
N GLU A 155 18.11 -18.08 4.97
CA GLU A 155 18.62 -17.78 3.62
C GLU A 155 17.66 -16.87 2.86
N ASN A 156 16.36 -17.08 2.99
CA ASN A 156 15.36 -16.21 2.38
C ASN A 156 15.45 -14.77 2.91
N TYR A 157 15.56 -14.56 4.22
CA TYR A 157 15.75 -13.22 4.80
C TYR A 157 17.06 -12.56 4.34
N VAL A 158 18.13 -13.35 4.20
CA VAL A 158 19.39 -12.83 3.62
C VAL A 158 19.20 -12.41 2.18
N ILE A 159 18.39 -13.11 1.39
CA ILE A 159 18.05 -12.73 0.01
C ILE A 159 17.27 -11.42 -0.01
N GLU A 160 16.26 -11.29 0.84
CA GLU A 160 15.46 -10.06 0.97
C GLU A 160 16.34 -8.86 1.32
N ASP A 161 17.17 -8.99 2.36
CA ASP A 161 18.11 -7.94 2.77
C ASP A 161 19.14 -7.57 1.67
N LYS A 162 19.62 -8.55 0.88
CA LYS A 162 20.48 -8.27 -0.26
C LYS A 162 19.78 -7.43 -1.32
N ILE A 163 18.51 -7.72 -1.60
CA ILE A 163 17.71 -6.96 -2.56
C ILE A 163 17.48 -5.54 -2.06
N ASP A 164 17.15 -5.35 -0.79
CA ASP A 164 16.96 -4.04 -0.18
C ASP A 164 18.25 -3.23 -0.14
N TYR A 165 19.37 -3.90 0.14
CA TYR A 165 20.68 -3.27 0.08
C TYR A 165 21.07 -2.87 -1.36
N LEU A 166 20.72 -3.68 -2.37
CA LEU A 166 20.89 -3.34 -3.78
C LEU A 166 20.06 -2.12 -4.16
N LYS A 167 18.79 -2.04 -3.73
CA LYS A 167 17.95 -0.85 -3.92
C LYS A 167 18.60 0.39 -3.30
N SER A 168 19.06 0.30 -2.06
CA SER A 168 19.75 1.40 -1.38
C SER A 168 21.02 1.82 -2.11
N HIS A 169 21.77 0.88 -2.66
CA HIS A 169 22.95 1.16 -3.48
C HIS A 169 22.58 1.90 -4.77
N LEU A 170 21.56 1.44 -5.50
CA LEU A 170 21.07 2.09 -6.72
C LEU A 170 20.55 3.49 -6.43
N SER A 171 19.81 3.68 -5.34
CA SER A 171 19.38 5.01 -4.87
C SER A 171 20.56 5.94 -4.68
N SER A 172 21.65 5.48 -4.05
CA SER A 172 22.86 6.28 -3.85
C SER A 172 23.58 6.68 -5.15
N LEU A 173 23.38 5.94 -6.23
CA LEU A 173 23.93 6.21 -7.56
C LEU A 173 23.02 7.07 -8.42
N THR A 174 21.74 7.16 -8.07
CA THR A 174 20.74 7.92 -8.84
C THR A 174 20.95 9.42 -8.64
N SER A 175 21.00 10.17 -9.73
CA SER A 175 21.19 11.61 -9.68
C SER A 175 19.90 12.36 -9.39
N ASP A 176 20.00 13.58 -8.87
CA ASP A 176 18.85 14.48 -8.71
C ASP A 176 18.13 14.77 -10.04
N THR A 177 18.88 14.79 -11.15
CA THR A 177 18.29 14.94 -12.48
C THR A 177 17.41 13.75 -12.85
N ALA A 178 17.85 12.52 -12.57
CA ALA A 178 17.05 11.32 -12.84
C ALA A 178 15.79 11.28 -11.97
N ARG A 179 15.88 11.73 -10.71
CA ARG A 179 14.69 11.86 -9.84
C ARG A 179 13.69 12.87 -10.38
N GLU A 180 14.17 14.02 -10.85
CA GLU A 180 13.32 15.05 -11.44
C GLU A 180 12.69 14.59 -12.76
N GLU A 181 13.42 13.84 -13.58
CA GLU A 181 12.88 13.22 -14.80
C GLU A 181 11.80 12.20 -14.45
N TYR A 182 12.05 11.29 -13.51
CA TYR A 182 11.05 10.32 -13.06
C TYR A 182 9.78 10.99 -12.51
N TYR A 183 9.94 12.02 -11.67
CA TYR A 183 8.83 12.80 -11.14
C TYR A 183 7.99 13.42 -12.26
N ARG A 184 8.65 14.05 -13.23
CA ARG A 184 7.98 14.74 -14.33
C ARG A 184 7.27 13.79 -15.29
N ASP A 185 7.84 12.60 -15.50
CA ASP A 185 7.31 11.61 -16.44
C ASP A 185 6.16 10.80 -15.84
N ASN A 186 6.17 10.57 -14.53
CA ASN A 186 5.24 9.66 -13.89
C ASN A 186 4.17 10.33 -13.04
N TYR A 187 4.36 11.57 -12.59
CA TYR A 187 3.42 12.23 -11.70
C TYR A 187 2.66 13.37 -12.38
N VAL A 188 1.45 13.60 -11.90
CA VAL A 188 0.66 14.78 -12.21
C VAL A 188 0.14 15.41 -10.94
N ARG A 189 -0.07 16.74 -10.99
CA ARG A 189 -0.67 17.51 -9.92
C ARG A 189 -2.09 17.93 -10.29
N PHE A 190 -3.01 17.83 -9.35
CA PHE A 190 -4.39 18.23 -9.53
C PHE A 190 -4.99 18.73 -8.22
N ARG A 191 -6.12 19.42 -8.31
CA ARG A 191 -7.01 19.69 -7.19
C ARG A 191 -8.38 19.10 -7.47
N GLN A 192 -9.14 18.85 -6.40
CA GLN A 192 -10.42 18.19 -6.47
C GLN A 192 -11.47 18.96 -5.69
N ILE A 193 -12.61 19.21 -6.30
CA ILE A 193 -13.85 19.59 -5.62
C ILE A 193 -14.64 18.30 -5.41
N LEU A 194 -14.87 17.94 -4.17
CA LEU A 194 -15.66 16.76 -3.82
C LEU A 194 -17.10 17.18 -3.57
N LEU A 195 -18.04 16.59 -4.31
CA LEU A 195 -19.46 16.79 -4.16
C LEU A 195 -20.09 15.46 -3.71
N PRO A 196 -20.26 15.24 -2.39
CA PRO A 196 -20.74 13.98 -1.87
C PRO A 196 -22.21 13.74 -2.20
N LEU A 197 -22.59 12.48 -2.42
CA LEU A 197 -23.96 11.98 -2.57
C LEU A 197 -24.53 11.48 -1.23
N TYR A 198 -23.90 11.84 -0.14
CA TYR A 198 -24.28 11.48 1.22
C TYR A 198 -24.22 12.72 2.12
N GLN A 199 -24.88 12.60 3.26
CA GLN A 199 -24.78 13.59 4.34
C GLN A 199 -24.43 12.87 5.65
N TYR A 200 -23.52 13.47 6.41
CA TYR A 200 -23.19 12.97 7.74
C TYR A 200 -24.36 13.16 8.71
N LEU A 201 -24.54 12.20 9.60
CA LEU A 201 -25.56 12.25 10.63
C LEU A 201 -25.02 12.98 11.86
N TYR A 202 -25.67 14.09 12.22
CA TYR A 202 -25.32 14.87 13.41
C TYR A 202 -26.47 14.88 14.42
N GLU A 203 -26.13 15.14 15.69
CA GLU A 203 -27.15 15.36 16.70
C GLU A 203 -27.98 16.61 16.37
N MET A 204 -29.31 16.45 16.27
CA MET A 204 -30.26 17.53 15.94
C MET A 204 -31.23 17.75 17.09
N ASP A 205 -31.76 18.97 17.18
CA ASP A 205 -32.83 19.29 18.10
C ASP A 205 -34.22 18.91 17.53
N GLU A 206 -35.28 19.23 18.28
CA GLU A 206 -36.66 18.93 17.89
C GLU A 206 -37.16 19.72 16.66
N PHE A 207 -36.43 20.74 16.25
CA PHE A 207 -36.70 21.54 15.03
C PHE A 207 -35.90 21.08 13.82
N GLY A 208 -35.01 20.12 13.99
CA GLY A 208 -34.09 19.64 12.95
C GLY A 208 -32.84 20.50 12.79
N ASP A 209 -32.55 21.39 13.74
CA ASP A 209 -31.33 22.19 13.75
C ASP A 209 -30.16 21.39 14.39
N THR A 210 -28.99 21.42 13.77
CA THR A 210 -27.78 20.80 14.33
C THR A 210 -27.41 21.40 15.67
N ILE A 211 -27.21 20.55 16.68
CA ILE A 211 -26.84 20.98 18.04
C ILE A 211 -25.33 21.25 18.09
N TYR A 212 -24.96 22.41 18.65
CA TYR A 212 -23.58 22.79 18.91
C TYR A 212 -23.27 22.69 20.41
N PHE A 213 -22.27 21.89 20.74
CA PHE A 213 -21.80 21.63 22.11
C PHE A 213 -20.61 22.52 22.45
N LYS A 214 -20.35 22.75 23.77
CA LYS A 214 -19.18 23.51 24.22
C LYS A 214 -17.84 22.80 23.97
N ASP A 215 -17.88 21.48 23.96
CA ASP A 215 -16.75 20.60 23.66
C ASP A 215 -17.25 19.20 23.23
N GLU A 216 -16.34 18.35 22.76
CA GLU A 216 -16.65 17.00 22.27
C GLU A 216 -17.23 16.05 23.33
N PHE A 217 -16.95 16.29 24.63
CA PHE A 217 -17.22 15.34 25.68
C PHE A 217 -18.32 15.84 26.65
N SER A 218 -18.74 17.10 26.54
CA SER A 218 -19.68 17.76 27.47
C SER A 218 -21.08 17.83 26.88
N ASP A 219 -22.09 17.39 27.61
CA ASP A 219 -23.50 17.60 27.26
C ASP A 219 -23.96 19.07 27.29
N ARG A 220 -23.04 20.01 27.51
CA ARG A 220 -23.32 21.43 27.56
C ARG A 220 -23.40 22.02 26.18
N ILE A 221 -24.55 22.62 25.87
CA ILE A 221 -24.81 23.28 24.60
C ILE A 221 -24.09 24.63 24.55
N SER A 222 -23.56 24.97 23.38
CA SER A 222 -22.95 26.26 23.06
C SER A 222 -24.00 27.18 22.47
N TYR A 223 -24.55 28.07 23.31
CA TYR A 223 -25.60 29.05 22.91
C TYR A 223 -24.98 30.35 22.42
N ASP A 224 -25.57 30.97 21.36
CA ASP A 224 -25.28 32.35 21.01
C ASP A 224 -26.00 33.31 21.95
N THR A 225 -25.23 33.93 22.81
CA THR A 225 -25.77 34.87 23.84
C THR A 225 -26.32 36.18 23.25
N LYS A 226 -26.26 36.36 21.93
CA LYS A 226 -26.92 37.45 21.20
C LYS A 226 -28.40 37.19 20.95
N GLY A 227 -28.85 35.94 21.09
CA GLY A 227 -30.22 35.54 20.98
C GLY A 227 -31.10 36.09 22.14
N GLU A 228 -32.41 35.94 21.99
CA GLU A 228 -33.38 36.36 23.00
C GLU A 228 -33.56 35.30 24.08
N THR A 229 -33.75 35.72 25.33
CA THR A 229 -34.13 34.81 26.43
C THR A 229 -35.66 34.77 26.58
N ARG A 230 -36.20 33.61 26.97
CA ARG A 230 -37.63 33.43 27.24
C ARG A 230 -37.90 33.15 28.70
N VAL A 231 -39.09 33.50 29.15
CA VAL A 231 -39.57 33.21 30.49
C VAL A 231 -40.58 32.07 30.39
N GLY A 232 -40.34 31.02 31.17
CA GLY A 232 -41.23 29.87 31.25
C GLY A 232 -42.54 30.17 32.01
N THR A 233 -43.44 29.21 32.05
CA THR A 233 -44.73 29.30 32.72
C THR A 233 -44.63 29.47 34.24
N ASP A 234 -43.45 29.15 34.81
CA ASP A 234 -43.12 29.33 36.23
C ASP A 234 -42.58 30.75 36.54
N GLY A 235 -42.50 31.62 35.57
CA GLY A 235 -42.00 32.99 35.70
C GLY A 235 -40.46 33.09 35.75
N LYS A 236 -39.72 32.01 35.48
CA LYS A 236 -38.25 32.00 35.47
C LYS A 236 -37.73 31.94 34.02
N THR A 237 -36.53 32.42 33.86
CA THR A 237 -35.81 32.26 32.56
C THR A 237 -35.65 30.79 32.21
N VAL A 238 -35.93 30.43 30.96
CA VAL A 238 -35.77 29.05 30.45
C VAL A 238 -34.30 28.66 30.53
N THR A 239 -34.05 27.50 31.12
CA THR A 239 -32.71 26.88 31.18
C THR A 239 -32.79 25.46 30.65
N ASP A 240 -31.66 24.95 30.12
CA ASP A 240 -31.54 23.54 29.70
C ASP A 240 -31.37 22.59 30.91
N LYS A 241 -31.22 21.29 30.65
CA LYS A 241 -31.02 20.24 31.70
C LYS A 241 -29.78 20.49 32.58
N ASN A 242 -28.81 21.25 32.11
CA ASN A 242 -27.56 21.58 32.78
C ASN A 242 -27.64 22.90 33.58
N GLY A 243 -28.77 23.64 33.48
CA GLY A 243 -28.99 24.93 34.10
C GLY A 243 -28.41 26.11 33.29
N ASP A 244 -27.94 25.89 32.08
CA ASP A 244 -27.49 26.96 31.18
C ASP A 244 -28.70 27.68 30.56
N ILE A 245 -28.65 29.02 30.44
CA ILE A 245 -29.73 29.82 29.85
C ILE A 245 -29.85 29.49 28.39
N VAL A 246 -31.07 29.16 27.94
CA VAL A 246 -31.39 28.93 26.53
C VAL A 246 -31.63 30.24 25.83
N TYR A 247 -30.98 30.45 24.68
CA TYR A 247 -31.17 31.62 23.84
C TYR A 247 -31.92 31.21 22.56
N TYR A 248 -32.72 32.11 22.01
CA TYR A 248 -33.57 31.86 20.86
C TYR A 248 -33.31 32.88 19.76
N THR A 249 -33.45 32.47 18.53
CA THR A 249 -33.49 33.32 17.35
C THR A 249 -34.86 34.05 17.22
N GLU A 250 -34.98 35.02 16.34
CA GLU A 250 -36.22 35.78 16.12
C GLU A 250 -37.40 34.89 15.64
N ASP A 251 -37.11 33.83 14.89
CA ASP A 251 -38.08 32.85 14.38
C ASP A 251 -38.40 31.75 15.42
N GLY A 252 -37.71 31.74 16.53
CA GLY A 252 -38.08 30.93 17.68
C GLY A 252 -37.30 29.64 17.87
N HIS A 253 -36.33 29.35 16.99
CA HIS A 253 -35.40 28.24 17.10
C HIS A 253 -34.34 28.50 18.20
N ILE A 254 -33.59 27.49 18.59
CA ILE A 254 -32.50 27.67 19.54
C ILE A 254 -31.34 28.40 18.83
N ALA A 255 -30.82 29.42 19.49
CA ALA A 255 -29.68 30.19 18.97
C ALA A 255 -28.36 29.49 19.34
N TYR A 256 -27.83 28.66 18.47
CA TYR A 256 -26.55 27.98 18.68
C TYR A 256 -25.37 28.86 18.30
N ASN A 257 -24.28 28.76 19.07
CA ASN A 257 -23.02 29.44 18.74
C ASN A 257 -22.20 28.59 17.77
N LYS A 258 -22.44 28.75 16.49
CA LYS A 258 -21.78 28.04 15.41
C LYS A 258 -20.27 28.32 15.28
N LYS A 259 -19.78 29.42 15.91
CA LYS A 259 -18.35 29.81 15.81
C LYS A 259 -17.45 29.14 16.81
N SER A 260 -17.96 28.78 17.96
CA SER A 260 -17.17 28.16 19.05
C SER A 260 -17.75 26.85 19.54
N GLY A 261 -18.87 26.43 18.98
CA GLY A 261 -19.50 25.15 19.30
C GLY A 261 -18.93 24.03 18.42
N VAL A 262 -18.93 22.83 18.98
CA VAL A 262 -18.53 21.58 18.31
C VAL A 262 -19.80 20.80 17.95
N ILE A 263 -19.90 20.34 16.71
CA ILE A 263 -20.94 19.39 16.29
C ILE A 263 -20.49 17.97 16.64
N ARG A 264 -21.48 17.12 16.98
CA ARG A 264 -21.21 15.71 17.25
C ARG A 264 -21.83 14.84 16.17
N GLY A 265 -21.01 13.98 15.62
CA GLY A 265 -21.46 12.92 14.76
C GLY A 265 -22.25 11.86 15.52
N ILE A 266 -23.18 11.23 14.83
CA ILE A 266 -23.88 10.03 15.33
C ILE A 266 -23.07 8.83 14.82
N ASP A 267 -22.64 7.99 15.76
CA ASP A 267 -21.93 6.73 15.51
C ASP A 267 -22.82 5.60 16.10
N LYS A 268 -23.61 4.94 15.25
CA LYS A 268 -24.60 3.92 15.67
C LYS A 268 -23.97 2.54 15.82
N ASP A 269 -22.92 2.27 15.03
CA ASP A 269 -22.26 0.96 15.01
C ASP A 269 -21.01 0.90 15.91
N ASN A 270 -20.61 2.04 16.49
CA ASN A 270 -19.47 2.21 17.39
C ASN A 270 -18.12 1.86 16.74
N ASP A 271 -17.95 2.20 15.47
CA ASP A 271 -16.68 2.04 14.75
C ASP A 271 -15.71 3.23 14.95
N GLY A 272 -16.16 4.30 15.61
CA GLY A 272 -15.40 5.50 15.91
C GLY A 272 -15.51 6.60 14.85
N TYR A 273 -16.33 6.40 13.83
CA TYR A 273 -16.58 7.38 12.77
C TYR A 273 -18.04 7.88 12.81
N THR A 274 -18.25 9.06 12.26
CA THR A 274 -19.61 9.60 12.10
C THR A 274 -20.33 8.86 10.98
N ASP A 275 -21.51 8.30 11.29
CA ASP A 275 -22.39 7.69 10.30
C ASP A 275 -22.83 8.70 9.24
N TYR A 276 -23.17 8.20 8.08
CA TYR A 276 -23.77 8.97 7.00
C TYR A 276 -24.98 8.24 6.41
N GLU A 277 -25.81 8.97 5.73
CA GLU A 277 -26.88 8.42 4.90
C GLU A 277 -26.78 8.93 3.46
N MET A 278 -27.09 8.07 2.50
CA MET A 278 -27.15 8.47 1.10
C MET A 278 -28.32 9.44 0.88
N MET A 279 -28.09 10.45 0.03
CA MET A 279 -29.14 11.37 -0.38
C MET A 279 -30.27 10.61 -1.09
N ASP A 280 -31.47 11.15 -1.03
CA ASP A 280 -32.57 10.67 -1.84
C ASP A 280 -32.38 11.04 -3.34
N GLU A 281 -33.28 10.55 -4.20
CA GLU A 281 -33.16 10.74 -5.65
C GLU A 281 -33.11 12.23 -6.03
N ASP A 282 -33.96 13.07 -5.41
CA ASP A 282 -33.99 14.50 -5.65
C ASP A 282 -32.69 15.20 -5.24
N GLY A 283 -32.12 14.82 -4.10
CA GLY A 283 -30.83 15.30 -3.61
C GLY A 283 -29.68 14.90 -4.53
N ALA A 284 -29.64 13.63 -4.92
CA ALA A 284 -28.62 13.11 -5.84
C ALA A 284 -28.69 13.79 -7.23
N GLU A 285 -29.91 14.02 -7.78
CA GLU A 285 -30.08 14.78 -9.03
C GLU A 285 -29.59 16.23 -8.90
N ALA A 286 -29.84 16.87 -7.76
CA ALA A 286 -29.37 18.25 -7.53
C ALA A 286 -27.84 18.33 -7.50
N VAL A 287 -27.16 17.37 -6.86
CA VAL A 287 -25.71 17.30 -6.84
C VAL A 287 -25.15 16.98 -8.23
N ALA A 288 -25.74 16.03 -8.95
CA ALA A 288 -25.34 15.70 -10.33
C ALA A 288 -25.45 16.92 -11.28
N LYS A 289 -26.53 17.67 -11.13
CA LYS A 289 -26.72 18.91 -11.86
C LYS A 289 -25.66 19.96 -11.49
N LEU A 290 -25.37 20.15 -10.20
CA LEU A 290 -24.36 21.08 -9.75
C LEU A 290 -22.98 20.69 -10.32
N ALA A 291 -22.61 19.42 -10.29
CA ALA A 291 -21.36 18.93 -10.85
C ALA A 291 -21.24 19.22 -12.35
N THR A 292 -22.35 19.03 -13.09
CA THR A 292 -22.41 19.33 -14.52
C THR A 292 -22.28 20.82 -14.77
N ASP A 293 -23.10 21.65 -14.07
CA ASP A 293 -23.10 23.11 -14.21
C ASP A 293 -21.69 23.68 -13.89
N LEU A 294 -20.99 23.20 -12.87
CA LEU A 294 -19.64 23.62 -12.53
C LEU A 294 -18.63 23.22 -13.62
N THR A 295 -18.74 22.00 -14.17
CA THR A 295 -17.85 21.55 -15.24
C THR A 295 -17.99 22.41 -16.50
N GLU A 296 -19.20 22.87 -16.81
CA GLU A 296 -19.45 23.76 -17.94
C GLU A 296 -19.04 25.22 -17.67
N LEU A 297 -19.14 25.67 -16.42
CA LEU A 297 -18.86 27.05 -16.01
C LEU A 297 -17.38 27.35 -15.89
N ILE A 298 -16.61 26.38 -15.39
CA ILE A 298 -15.17 26.54 -15.17
C ILE A 298 -14.44 26.41 -16.50
N VAL A 299 -13.96 27.53 -17.02
CA VAL A 299 -13.19 27.55 -18.27
C VAL A 299 -11.81 26.95 -18.05
N ALA A 300 -11.33 26.17 -19.01
CA ALA A 300 -9.98 25.59 -18.95
C ALA A 300 -8.92 26.69 -18.71
N GLY A 301 -8.10 26.48 -17.67
CA GLY A 301 -7.07 27.43 -17.23
C GLY A 301 -7.56 28.52 -16.27
N ASP A 302 -8.82 28.56 -15.92
CA ASP A 302 -9.35 29.46 -14.89
C ASP A 302 -9.21 28.85 -13.49
N PHE A 303 -7.96 28.77 -13.04
CA PHE A 303 -7.61 28.25 -11.71
C PHE A 303 -8.28 29.04 -10.58
N SER A 304 -8.45 30.37 -10.74
CA SER A 304 -9.06 31.23 -9.71
C SER A 304 -10.50 30.85 -9.45
N THR A 305 -11.30 30.67 -10.50
CA THR A 305 -12.70 30.28 -10.38
C THR A 305 -12.82 28.86 -9.76
N PHE A 306 -11.92 27.94 -10.13
CA PHE A 306 -11.91 26.60 -9.52
C PHE A 306 -11.58 26.65 -8.02
N GLU A 307 -10.58 27.49 -7.62
CA GLU A 307 -10.22 27.66 -6.21
C GLU A 307 -11.36 28.31 -5.40
N ASP A 308 -12.05 29.31 -5.96
CA ASP A 308 -13.17 29.98 -5.30
C ASP A 308 -14.31 28.97 -5.04
N TYR A 309 -14.70 28.16 -6.03
CA TYR A 309 -15.71 27.12 -5.84
C TYR A 309 -15.25 26.01 -4.89
N GLY A 310 -14.00 25.60 -4.96
CA GLY A 310 -13.44 24.62 -4.02
C GLY A 310 -13.51 25.09 -2.58
N SER A 311 -13.16 26.35 -2.34
CA SER A 311 -13.24 26.98 -1.01
C SER A 311 -14.68 27.12 -0.50
N ASP A 312 -15.65 27.32 -1.40
CA ASP A 312 -17.05 27.53 -1.02
C ASP A 312 -17.83 26.22 -0.83
N LEU A 313 -17.50 25.17 -1.61
CA LEU A 313 -18.28 23.93 -1.67
C LEU A 313 -17.66 22.78 -0.87
N CYS A 314 -16.34 22.76 -0.68
CA CYS A 314 -15.70 21.74 0.11
C CYS A 314 -15.62 22.15 1.59
N GLU A 315 -15.63 21.15 2.49
CA GLU A 315 -15.29 21.41 3.88
C GLU A 315 -13.91 22.04 3.97
N GLN A 316 -13.81 23.15 4.69
CA GLN A 316 -12.55 23.94 4.75
C GLN A 316 -11.35 23.13 5.22
N GLU A 317 -11.57 22.16 6.11
CA GLU A 317 -10.49 21.29 6.59
C GLU A 317 -9.95 20.40 5.47
N ILE A 318 -10.82 19.80 4.67
CA ILE A 318 -10.43 18.95 3.51
C ILE A 318 -9.78 19.80 2.43
N TRP A 319 -10.38 20.95 2.09
CA TRP A 319 -9.85 21.84 1.05
C TRP A 319 -8.46 22.38 1.40
N ASN A 320 -8.24 22.74 2.67
CA ASN A 320 -6.97 23.29 3.15
C ASN A 320 -5.94 22.21 3.51
N ALA A 321 -6.33 20.95 3.62
CA ALA A 321 -5.39 19.86 3.90
C ALA A 321 -4.30 19.74 2.80
N TYR A 322 -4.67 20.06 1.55
CA TYR A 322 -3.77 19.97 0.40
C TYR A 322 -3.64 21.30 -0.35
N PRO A 323 -3.04 22.34 0.27
CA PRO A 323 -2.98 23.68 -0.31
C PRO A 323 -2.17 23.72 -1.61
N ASN A 324 -1.21 22.83 -1.78
CA ASN A 324 -0.41 22.71 -2.99
C ASN A 324 -1.06 21.82 -4.07
N GLY A 325 -2.22 21.24 -3.78
CA GLY A 325 -2.86 20.20 -4.59
C GLY A 325 -2.45 18.79 -4.20
N MET A 326 -3.01 17.84 -4.90
CA MET A 326 -2.77 16.40 -4.74
C MET A 326 -1.90 15.90 -5.89
N TYR A 327 -1.18 14.81 -5.64
CA TYR A 327 -0.31 14.21 -6.65
C TYR A 327 -0.70 12.74 -6.84
N ILE A 328 -0.63 12.27 -8.07
CA ILE A 328 -0.89 10.87 -8.40
C ILE A 328 0.17 10.38 -9.39
N ASN A 329 0.70 9.18 -9.13
CA ASN A 329 1.57 8.50 -10.07
C ASN A 329 0.71 7.86 -11.17
N LEU A 330 0.96 8.21 -12.43
CA LEU A 330 0.17 7.76 -13.59
C LEU A 330 0.42 6.28 -13.96
N GLU A 331 1.49 5.69 -13.50
CA GLU A 331 1.85 4.30 -13.80
C GLU A 331 1.57 3.34 -12.63
N LYS A 332 1.27 3.88 -11.43
CA LYS A 332 0.91 3.06 -10.26
C LYS A 332 -0.48 2.48 -10.42
N ASN A 333 -0.65 1.23 -10.02
CA ASN A 333 -1.97 0.59 -9.98
C ASN A 333 -2.66 0.91 -8.65
N TYR A 334 -3.80 1.59 -8.71
CA TYR A 334 -4.61 1.93 -7.54
C TYR A 334 -5.79 0.96 -7.45
N PRO A 335 -6.02 0.32 -6.29
CA PRO A 335 -7.08 -0.69 -6.14
C PRO A 335 -8.49 -0.09 -6.07
N VAL A 336 -8.63 1.24 -6.10
CA VAL A 336 -9.90 1.95 -5.96
C VAL A 336 -10.36 2.45 -7.33
N ALA A 337 -11.54 2.01 -7.79
CA ALA A 337 -12.02 2.23 -9.15
C ALA A 337 -12.07 3.71 -9.56
N TYR A 338 -12.57 4.61 -8.70
CA TYR A 338 -12.66 6.03 -9.05
C TYR A 338 -11.26 6.70 -9.16
N ILE A 339 -10.24 6.21 -8.43
CA ILE A 339 -8.87 6.71 -8.55
C ILE A 339 -8.26 6.26 -9.88
N ASP A 340 -8.55 5.05 -10.33
CA ASP A 340 -8.14 4.55 -11.65
C ASP A 340 -8.77 5.38 -12.78
N ASP A 341 -10.04 5.79 -12.64
CA ASP A 341 -10.71 6.67 -13.61
C ASP A 341 -10.15 8.09 -13.57
N MET A 342 -9.82 8.64 -12.40
CA MET A 342 -9.08 9.90 -12.27
C MET A 342 -7.71 9.83 -12.97
N GLN A 343 -6.96 8.77 -12.74
CA GLN A 343 -5.66 8.56 -13.36
C GLN A 343 -5.76 8.54 -14.89
N LYS A 344 -6.75 7.80 -15.44
CA LYS A 344 -7.02 7.76 -16.88
C LYS A 344 -7.36 9.13 -17.44
N ALA A 345 -8.20 9.92 -16.75
CA ALA A 345 -8.55 11.27 -17.14
C ALA A 345 -7.33 12.19 -17.11
N LEU A 346 -6.60 12.22 -15.99
CA LEU A 346 -5.41 13.07 -15.79
C LEU A 346 -4.30 12.76 -16.81
N LYS A 347 -4.18 11.51 -17.26
CA LYS A 347 -3.21 11.08 -18.29
C LYS A 347 -3.42 11.79 -19.64
N THR A 348 -4.66 12.16 -19.95
CA THR A 348 -5.04 12.80 -21.22
C THR A 348 -5.30 14.30 -21.12
N MET A 349 -5.53 14.81 -19.91
CA MET A 349 -5.81 16.23 -19.64
C MET A 349 -4.54 17.08 -19.83
N LYS A 350 -4.74 18.31 -20.29
CA LYS A 350 -3.74 19.38 -20.27
C LYS A 350 -3.86 20.17 -18.97
N ASP A 351 -2.81 20.90 -18.61
CA ASP A 351 -2.86 21.81 -17.47
C ASP A 351 -3.99 22.83 -17.65
N GLY A 352 -4.81 22.96 -16.61
CA GLY A 352 -6.01 23.79 -16.58
C GLY A 352 -7.28 23.08 -17.08
N ASP A 353 -7.21 21.89 -17.68
CA ASP A 353 -8.41 21.14 -18.04
C ASP A 353 -9.16 20.68 -16.78
N VAL A 354 -10.50 20.66 -16.90
CA VAL A 354 -11.41 20.16 -15.85
C VAL A 354 -12.08 18.89 -16.34
N ALA A 355 -12.22 17.92 -15.46
CA ALA A 355 -12.99 16.70 -15.70
C ALA A 355 -13.85 16.35 -14.47
N MET A 356 -14.98 15.69 -14.72
CA MET A 356 -15.84 15.13 -13.70
C MET A 356 -15.68 13.60 -13.69
N ILE A 357 -15.43 13.05 -12.51
CA ILE A 357 -15.34 11.60 -12.27
C ILE A 357 -16.47 11.25 -11.29
N GLU A 358 -17.23 10.24 -11.62
CA GLU A 358 -18.30 9.71 -10.77
C GLU A 358 -17.79 8.51 -9.97
N SER A 359 -18.16 8.45 -8.70
CA SER A 359 -17.98 7.29 -7.83
C SER A 359 -19.33 6.88 -7.24
N ASP A 360 -19.37 5.77 -6.52
CA ASP A 360 -20.61 5.27 -5.90
C ASP A 360 -21.25 6.27 -4.92
N ASN A 361 -20.46 7.19 -4.37
CA ASN A 361 -20.89 8.08 -3.29
C ASN A 361 -20.56 9.57 -3.50
N ALA A 362 -19.97 9.95 -4.63
CA ALA A 362 -19.61 11.34 -4.89
C ALA A 362 -19.37 11.64 -6.37
N TYR A 363 -19.46 12.93 -6.73
CA TYR A 363 -18.83 13.48 -7.92
C TYR A 363 -17.52 14.18 -7.55
N HIS A 364 -16.46 13.88 -8.30
CA HIS A 364 -15.13 14.45 -8.14
C HIS A 364 -14.85 15.37 -9.34
N LEU A 365 -14.96 16.68 -9.15
CA LEU A 365 -14.48 17.63 -10.13
C LEU A 365 -12.98 17.80 -9.93
N ILE A 366 -12.21 17.42 -10.92
CA ILE A 366 -10.75 17.53 -10.89
C ILE A 366 -10.28 18.58 -11.90
N MET A 367 -9.34 19.43 -11.50
CA MET A 367 -8.61 20.31 -12.40
C MET A 367 -7.14 19.93 -12.35
N LYS A 368 -6.56 19.71 -13.55
CA LYS A 368 -5.11 19.43 -13.64
C LYS A 368 -4.32 20.73 -13.52
N TYR A 369 -3.33 20.71 -12.64
CA TYR A 369 -2.41 21.84 -12.40
C TYR A 369 -1.06 21.59 -13.05
N PRO A 370 -0.31 22.63 -13.44
CA PRO A 370 1.08 22.46 -13.81
C PRO A 370 1.85 21.78 -12.69
N LEU A 371 2.67 20.81 -13.05
CA LEU A 371 3.52 20.13 -12.09
C LEU A 371 4.61 21.11 -11.63
N ASP A 372 4.78 21.24 -10.32
CA ASP A 372 5.77 22.12 -9.73
C ASP A 372 7.18 21.51 -9.78
N GLU A 373 8.20 22.34 -10.01
CA GLU A 373 9.58 21.88 -10.04
C GLU A 373 10.02 21.40 -8.65
N GLY A 374 10.47 20.14 -8.58
CA GLY A 374 10.93 19.55 -7.32
C GLY A 374 9.83 19.36 -6.27
N GLY A 375 8.57 19.25 -6.66
CA GLY A 375 7.43 19.07 -5.75
C GLY A 375 7.58 17.88 -4.79
N TYR A 376 8.23 16.81 -5.24
CA TYR A 376 8.55 15.63 -4.42
C TYR A 376 9.56 15.89 -3.29
N LYS A 377 10.28 17.04 -3.31
CA LYS A 377 11.21 17.48 -2.25
C LYS A 377 10.53 18.39 -1.24
N ASN A 378 9.34 18.89 -1.53
CA ASN A 378 8.62 19.80 -0.65
C ASN A 378 8.05 19.02 0.54
N LYS A 379 8.37 19.48 1.75
CA LYS A 379 7.90 18.84 2.99
C LYS A 379 6.38 18.87 3.15
N ASP A 380 5.73 19.88 2.59
CA ASP A 380 4.28 20.01 2.66
C ASP A 380 3.57 19.00 1.73
N ASN A 381 4.31 18.34 0.84
CA ASN A 381 3.81 17.33 -0.08
C ASN A 381 4.28 15.92 0.33
N GLN A 382 4.96 15.75 1.45
CA GLN A 382 5.66 14.52 1.81
C GLN A 382 4.74 13.28 1.81
N ASP A 383 3.49 13.43 2.24
CA ASP A 383 2.52 12.33 2.28
C ASP A 383 2.24 11.72 0.90
N TRP A 384 2.37 12.51 -0.17
CA TRP A 384 2.19 12.05 -1.56
C TRP A 384 3.41 11.32 -2.13
N PHE A 385 4.59 11.51 -1.52
CA PHE A 385 5.87 11.05 -2.03
C PHE A 385 6.62 10.15 -1.06
N GLU A 386 5.93 9.59 -0.06
CA GLU A 386 6.53 8.69 0.93
C GLU A 386 7.20 7.49 0.26
N GLU A 387 6.59 6.93 -0.76
CA GLU A 387 7.09 5.77 -1.51
C GLU A 387 7.86 6.14 -2.79
N PHE A 388 8.00 7.42 -3.12
CA PHE A 388 8.57 7.91 -4.38
C PHE A 388 9.94 7.30 -4.72
N GLU A 389 10.84 7.32 -3.76
CA GLU A 389 12.21 6.80 -3.96
C GLU A 389 12.19 5.28 -4.17
N ASP A 390 11.39 4.55 -3.40
CA ASP A 390 11.28 3.09 -3.54
C ASP A 390 10.60 2.69 -4.85
N GLU A 391 9.55 3.39 -5.26
CA GLU A 391 8.88 3.19 -6.55
C GLU A 391 9.85 3.39 -7.71
N MET A 392 10.56 4.51 -7.74
CA MET A 392 11.52 4.85 -8.78
C MET A 392 12.65 3.80 -8.85
N ILE A 393 13.24 3.46 -7.70
CA ILE A 393 14.35 2.49 -7.67
C ILE A 393 13.88 1.08 -8.01
N THR A 394 12.64 0.72 -7.63
CA THR A 394 12.05 -0.55 -8.02
C THR A 394 11.88 -0.63 -9.53
N GLU A 395 11.37 0.41 -10.18
CA GLU A 395 11.22 0.47 -11.63
C GLU A 395 12.58 0.38 -12.35
N ILE A 396 13.59 1.14 -11.88
CA ILE A 396 14.96 1.04 -12.41
C ILE A 396 15.48 -0.38 -12.28
N LEU A 397 15.36 -1.00 -11.11
CA LEU A 397 15.85 -2.35 -10.86
C LEU A 397 15.11 -3.39 -11.69
N ASP A 398 13.80 -3.27 -11.82
CA ASP A 398 12.99 -4.17 -12.63
C ASP A 398 13.32 -4.01 -14.12
N GLY A 399 13.54 -2.78 -14.60
CA GLY A 399 14.04 -2.53 -15.95
C GLY A 399 15.39 -3.21 -16.20
N MET A 400 16.33 -3.12 -15.25
CA MET A 400 17.60 -3.83 -15.33
C MET A 400 17.40 -5.35 -15.34
N CYS A 401 16.46 -5.87 -14.56
CA CYS A 401 16.18 -7.31 -14.51
C CYS A 401 15.64 -7.83 -15.86
N GLN A 402 14.84 -7.03 -16.58
CA GLN A 402 14.32 -7.43 -17.90
C GLN A 402 15.43 -7.77 -18.89
N GLU A 403 16.59 -7.11 -18.81
CA GLU A 403 17.73 -7.37 -19.68
C GLU A 403 18.32 -8.78 -19.51
N TYR A 404 18.09 -9.42 -18.35
CA TYR A 404 18.66 -10.71 -17.98
C TYR A 404 17.64 -11.86 -17.92
N LEU A 405 16.36 -11.62 -18.24
CA LEU A 405 15.33 -12.66 -18.15
C LEU A 405 15.61 -13.89 -18.99
N ASP A 406 16.14 -13.68 -20.18
CA ASP A 406 16.48 -14.76 -21.12
C ASP A 406 17.76 -15.54 -20.70
N ASP A 407 18.57 -14.98 -19.81
CA ASP A 407 19.77 -15.63 -19.26
C ASP A 407 19.44 -16.59 -18.11
N VAL A 408 18.20 -16.54 -17.57
CA VAL A 408 17.75 -17.44 -16.51
C VAL A 408 17.44 -18.81 -17.08
N VAL A 409 18.22 -19.79 -16.67
CA VAL A 409 18.00 -21.20 -17.04
C VAL A 409 17.04 -21.85 -16.04
N VAL A 410 15.92 -22.40 -16.56
CA VAL A 410 14.93 -23.14 -15.74
C VAL A 410 15.03 -24.64 -16.04
N ASP A 411 15.18 -25.46 -15.00
CA ASP A 411 15.07 -26.91 -15.15
C ASP A 411 13.58 -27.33 -15.18
N ASN A 412 13.04 -27.48 -16.37
CA ASN A 412 11.65 -27.86 -16.58
C ASN A 412 11.29 -29.24 -16.00
N LYS A 413 12.29 -30.13 -15.78
CA LYS A 413 12.03 -31.43 -15.15
C LYS A 413 11.82 -31.27 -13.64
N VAL A 414 12.58 -30.38 -13.03
CA VAL A 414 12.41 -30.04 -11.61
C VAL A 414 11.13 -29.22 -11.43
N LEU A 415 10.86 -28.25 -12.30
CA LEU A 415 9.63 -27.44 -12.27
C LEU A 415 8.38 -28.32 -12.36
N ALA A 416 8.37 -29.33 -13.21
CA ALA A 416 7.23 -30.26 -13.31
C ALA A 416 6.99 -31.10 -12.04
N THR A 417 7.91 -31.11 -11.07
CA THR A 417 7.76 -31.77 -9.78
C THR A 417 7.46 -30.80 -8.63
N ALA A 418 7.56 -29.51 -8.87
CA ALA A 418 7.22 -28.47 -7.89
C ALA A 418 5.70 -28.41 -7.64
N LYS A 419 5.31 -27.99 -6.47
CA LYS A 419 3.92 -27.68 -6.17
C LYS A 419 3.47 -26.44 -6.95
N ASP A 420 2.18 -26.28 -7.08
CA ASP A 420 1.51 -25.09 -7.60
C ASP A 420 0.72 -24.39 -6.49
N MET A 421 0.09 -23.26 -6.80
CA MET A 421 -0.66 -22.47 -5.81
C MET A 421 -1.82 -23.25 -5.18
N LYS A 422 -2.49 -24.14 -5.93
CA LYS A 422 -3.56 -24.97 -5.42
C LYS A 422 -3.06 -26.00 -4.40
N SER A 423 -1.93 -26.65 -4.68
CA SER A 423 -1.38 -27.76 -3.89
C SER A 423 -0.50 -27.34 -2.73
N ILE A 424 0.05 -26.09 -2.73
CA ILE A 424 0.88 -25.58 -1.63
C ILE A 424 0.03 -25.19 -0.41
N GLY A 425 0.57 -25.30 0.81
CA GLY A 425 -0.03 -24.77 2.04
C GLY A 425 0.05 -23.25 2.11
N ALA A 426 -0.95 -22.58 2.72
CA ALA A 426 -0.91 -21.15 2.98
C ALA A 426 0.01 -20.84 4.16
N ASN A 427 1.10 -20.08 3.92
CA ASN A 427 2.05 -19.67 4.95
C ASN A 427 1.64 -18.29 5.48
N LYS A 428 1.08 -18.26 6.70
CA LYS A 428 0.59 -17.03 7.37
C LYS A 428 1.58 -16.52 8.43
N ASP A 429 2.62 -17.28 8.73
CA ASP A 429 3.45 -17.05 9.91
C ASP A 429 4.91 -16.69 9.58
N TYR A 430 5.40 -17.04 8.37
CA TYR A 430 6.84 -16.92 8.03
C TYR A 430 7.11 -16.32 6.66
#